data_c36bf788a536b6cf7a4c64fa691f1cbd
#
_entry.id   c36bf788a536b6cf7a4c64fa691f1cbd
#
_cell.length_a   1.000
_cell.length_b   1.000
_cell.length_c   1.000
_cell.angle_alpha   90.00
_cell.angle_beta   90.00
_cell.angle_gamma   90.00
#
_symmetry.space_group_name_H-M   'P 1'
#
loop_
_entity.id
_entity.type
_entity.pdbx_description
1 polymer ?
#
loop_
_entity_poly.entity_id
_entity_poly.type
_entity_poly.pdbx_seq_one_letter_code
_entity_poly.pdbx_strand_id
1 'polypeptide(L)'
;MAESNSTTTRRRFLRQSVAASGLLFVPGLIGCSPAGNAASGTDTAPASPPPAEGQSGPLGVAILGLGGYASGQIAPALQLTEHCKLRGLITGSPEKLPEWQRKYDIPDGNTYTYDTMDGIADNADIDVIYVITPTATHRDFVVQAANAGKHVWCEKPMAMTPEECQEMIDACARNGVRLAIGYRMMHEPNTRKLIELTKERAYGALTGAHAYAGYGGSPPATDYWRGQRDMGGGALYDMGVYSVNGLRYGTQMAPEAVVKATQTRQDHANAVDLTTEYTLRYPDGMTAEGKTSVVTNYNELHIEAEDGWYEMDPMQPYTGVTGETSDGKLLGPAVANQQSIQMDDDALAIMNGTEFIAPGTLGKKDIAVIRAIIESAESGREVAIEHQEG
;
A
#
# COMPACT_ATOMS: atom_id res chain seq x y z
N MET A 1 17.86 -5.31 20.34
CA MET A 1 17.15 -4.35 21.23
C MET A 1 16.18 -3.43 20.48
N ALA A 2 16.14 -3.40 19.16
CA ALA A 2 15.22 -2.56 18.36
C ALA A 2 13.80 -3.11 18.25
N GLU A 3 13.61 -4.43 18.30
CA GLU A 3 12.26 -5.06 18.16
C GLU A 3 11.30 -4.79 19.32
N SER A 4 11.80 -4.55 20.53
CA SER A 4 10.92 -4.34 21.70
C SER A 4 10.23 -2.96 21.72
N ASN A 5 10.81 -1.94 21.09
CA ASN A 5 10.24 -0.59 21.07
C ASN A 5 9.11 -0.43 20.03
N SER A 6 9.23 -1.05 18.87
CA SER A 6 8.22 -0.99 17.80
C SER A 6 6.89 -1.61 18.24
N THR A 7 6.94 -2.76 18.91
CA THR A 7 5.75 -3.44 19.44
C THR A 7 5.05 -2.61 20.54
N THR A 8 5.80 -1.81 21.29
CA THR A 8 5.25 -0.96 22.36
C THR A 8 4.51 0.25 21.78
N THR A 9 5.00 0.89 20.73
CA THR A 9 4.36 2.05 20.08
C THR A 9 3.10 1.63 19.32
N ARG A 10 3.14 0.51 18.58
CA ARG A 10 1.95 -0.09 17.95
C ARG A 10 0.86 -0.40 18.99
N ARG A 11 1.23 -1.07 20.09
CA ARG A 11 0.30 -1.36 21.20
C ARG A 11 -0.23 -0.09 21.86
N ARG A 12 0.55 0.98 21.90
CA ARG A 12 0.12 2.26 22.45
C ARG A 12 -0.85 2.98 21.51
N PHE A 13 -0.63 2.96 20.20
CA PHE A 13 -1.57 3.48 19.19
C PHE A 13 -2.91 2.72 19.27
N LEU A 14 -2.87 1.39 19.29
CA LEU A 14 -4.06 0.54 19.44
C LEU A 14 -4.73 0.70 20.83
N ARG A 15 -3.96 0.98 21.91
CA ARG A 15 -4.48 1.14 23.28
C ARG A 15 -4.91 2.57 23.64
N GLN A 16 -4.48 3.59 22.94
CA GLN A 16 -5.00 4.95 23.17
C GLN A 16 -6.46 5.08 22.73
N SER A 17 -6.98 4.07 22.01
CA SER A 17 -8.41 3.87 21.75
C SER A 17 -9.16 3.16 22.90
N VAL A 18 -8.47 2.68 23.93
CA VAL A 18 -9.02 1.87 25.04
C VAL A 18 -8.80 2.58 26.38
N ALA A 19 -9.64 3.53 26.68
CA ALA A 19 -9.80 4.01 28.06
C ALA A 19 -11.27 3.88 28.47
N ALA A 20 -11.74 2.68 28.73
CA ALA A 20 -12.78 2.31 29.70
C ALA A 20 -13.29 0.87 29.44
N SER A 21 -12.94 -0.04 30.31
CA SER A 21 -13.74 -1.11 30.89
C SER A 21 -12.89 -2.35 31.17
N GLY A 22 -12.78 -2.68 32.44
CA GLY A 22 -11.99 -3.81 32.89
C GLY A 22 -12.82 -5.08 33.08
N LEU A 23 -12.07 -6.17 33.35
CA LEU A 23 -12.43 -7.45 33.99
C LEU A 23 -12.90 -8.60 33.08
N LEU A 24 -12.24 -9.70 33.06
CA LEU A 24 -11.91 -10.82 33.90
C LEU A 24 -11.28 -11.98 33.12
N PHE A 25 -10.20 -12.50 33.65
CA PHE A 25 -9.48 -13.71 33.20
C PHE A 25 -10.11 -14.97 33.81
N VAL A 26 -10.15 -16.07 33.03
CA VAL A 26 -10.13 -17.45 33.55
C VAL A 26 -9.26 -18.31 32.63
N PRO A 27 -8.28 -19.07 33.13
CA PRO A 27 -7.44 -19.95 32.34
C PRO A 27 -7.94 -21.41 32.36
N GLY A 28 -7.83 -22.11 31.25
CA GLY A 28 -8.10 -23.54 31.16
C GLY A 28 -7.12 -24.25 30.21
N LEU A 29 -6.61 -25.35 30.67
CA LEU A 29 -5.41 -26.12 30.39
C LEU A 29 -5.53 -27.16 29.23
N ILE A 30 -4.43 -27.31 28.50
CA ILE A 30 -3.70 -28.55 28.05
C ILE A 30 -4.37 -29.56 27.11
N GLY A 31 -3.64 -29.91 26.03
CA GLY A 31 -3.76 -31.16 25.30
C GLY A 31 -2.72 -31.32 24.19
N CYS A 32 -1.76 -32.29 24.35
CA CYS A 32 -0.61 -32.58 23.48
C CYS A 32 -0.96 -33.47 22.26
N SER A 33 -0.20 -33.22 21.20
CA SER A 33 0.33 -33.98 20.04
C SER A 33 -0.09 -35.48 19.83
N PRO A 34 0.13 -36.06 18.60
CA PRO A 34 1.44 -36.18 17.98
C PRO A 34 1.52 -36.10 16.44
N ALA A 35 2.77 -36.07 15.98
CA ALA A 35 3.34 -36.00 14.64
C ALA A 35 2.83 -37.06 13.61
N GLY A 36 2.91 -36.66 12.34
CA GLY A 36 2.83 -37.64 11.23
C GLY A 36 2.92 -37.01 9.83
N ASN A 37 4.04 -37.27 9.18
CA ASN A 37 4.31 -37.35 7.74
C ASN A 37 4.42 -36.05 6.89
N ALA A 38 5.67 -35.80 6.48
CA ALA A 38 6.07 -35.03 5.33
C ALA A 38 5.53 -35.64 4.02
N ALA A 39 4.74 -34.89 3.28
CA ALA A 39 4.47 -35.11 1.87
C ALA A 39 5.02 -33.95 1.09
N SER A 40 5.92 -34.25 0.14
CA SER A 40 6.46 -33.30 -0.84
C SER A 40 5.31 -32.76 -1.72
N GLY A 41 4.83 -31.55 -1.44
CA GLY A 41 3.86 -30.85 -2.27
C GLY A 41 4.59 -29.87 -3.17
N THR A 42 4.35 -29.99 -4.46
CA THR A 42 4.67 -28.95 -5.47
C THR A 42 3.95 -27.66 -5.08
N ASP A 43 4.72 -26.61 -4.78
CA ASP A 43 4.23 -25.24 -4.52
C ASP A 43 3.57 -24.68 -5.78
N THR A 44 2.27 -24.88 -5.91
CA THR A 44 1.43 -24.04 -6.76
C THR A 44 0.87 -22.93 -5.87
N ALA A 45 1.10 -21.69 -6.24
CA ALA A 45 0.46 -20.52 -5.60
C ALA A 45 -1.03 -20.82 -5.38
N PRO A 46 -1.60 -20.49 -4.21
CA PRO A 46 -3.01 -20.75 -3.95
C PRO A 46 -3.87 -20.04 -5.00
N ALA A 47 -4.70 -20.78 -5.68
CA ALA A 47 -5.65 -20.26 -6.66
C ALA A 47 -6.52 -19.18 -5.98
N SER A 48 -6.74 -18.06 -6.68
CA SER A 48 -7.69 -17.04 -6.22
C SER A 48 -9.02 -17.69 -5.86
N PRO A 49 -9.66 -17.31 -4.74
CA PRO A 49 -10.97 -17.84 -4.40
C PRO A 49 -11.97 -17.57 -5.54
N PRO A 50 -12.92 -18.48 -5.78
CA PRO A 50 -13.93 -18.28 -6.81
C PRO A 50 -14.74 -17.01 -6.53
N PRO A 51 -15.27 -16.34 -7.58
CA PRO A 51 -16.11 -15.17 -7.42
C PRO A 51 -17.29 -15.50 -6.50
N ALA A 52 -17.71 -14.54 -5.68
CA ALA A 52 -18.93 -14.68 -4.89
C ALA A 52 -20.12 -14.84 -5.84
N GLU A 53 -20.63 -16.06 -5.98
CA GLU A 53 -21.79 -16.35 -6.84
C GLU A 53 -23.01 -15.56 -6.35
N GLY A 54 -23.49 -14.61 -7.14
CA GLY A 54 -24.82 -14.02 -6.98
C GLY A 54 -24.88 -12.58 -6.45
N GLN A 55 -23.79 -11.85 -6.36
CA GLN A 55 -23.84 -10.44 -5.92
C GLN A 55 -24.37 -9.54 -7.06
N SER A 56 -25.62 -9.09 -6.93
CA SER A 56 -26.28 -8.23 -7.90
C SER A 56 -26.31 -6.77 -7.43
N GLY A 57 -25.12 -6.13 -7.33
CA GLY A 57 -25.03 -4.72 -6.92
C GLY A 57 -23.62 -4.30 -6.59
N PRO A 58 -23.41 -2.99 -6.33
CA PRO A 58 -22.10 -2.49 -5.96
C PRO A 58 -21.66 -3.04 -4.60
N LEU A 59 -20.35 -3.34 -4.45
CA LEU A 59 -19.76 -3.81 -3.20
C LEU A 59 -19.88 -2.76 -2.09
N GLY A 60 -20.23 -3.21 -0.89
CA GLY A 60 -20.22 -2.37 0.31
C GLY A 60 -18.82 -2.22 0.88
N VAL A 61 -18.33 -1.00 0.99
CA VAL A 61 -17.00 -0.68 1.52
C VAL A 61 -17.09 -0.06 2.90
N ALA A 62 -16.34 -0.57 3.87
CA ALA A 62 -16.11 0.09 5.15
C ALA A 62 -14.71 0.74 5.14
N ILE A 63 -14.63 2.04 5.46
CA ILE A 63 -13.36 2.73 5.65
C ILE A 63 -12.87 2.46 7.07
N LEU A 64 -11.65 1.91 7.19
CA LEU A 64 -10.93 1.76 8.45
C LEU A 64 -9.84 2.83 8.56
N GLY A 65 -10.03 3.77 9.49
CA GLY A 65 -9.14 4.92 9.67
C GLY A 65 -9.70 6.22 9.09
N LEU A 66 -10.40 7.02 9.93
CA LEU A 66 -11.04 8.28 9.53
C LEU A 66 -10.06 9.46 9.66
N GLY A 67 -8.91 9.35 8.96
CA GLY A 67 -7.87 10.38 8.89
C GLY A 67 -8.03 11.36 7.73
N GLY A 68 -7.03 12.24 7.54
CA GLY A 68 -7.05 13.28 6.50
C GLY A 68 -7.15 12.73 5.07
N TYR A 69 -6.48 11.60 4.76
CA TYR A 69 -6.57 10.97 3.43
C TYR A 69 -7.95 10.35 3.20
N ALA A 70 -8.49 9.68 4.21
CA ALA A 70 -9.85 9.13 4.13
C ALA A 70 -10.90 10.23 3.89
N SER A 71 -10.83 11.35 4.64
CA SER A 71 -11.80 12.46 4.53
C SER A 71 -11.63 13.32 3.28
N GLY A 72 -10.38 13.49 2.81
CA GLY A 72 -10.04 14.38 1.70
C GLY A 72 -10.02 13.70 0.33
N GLN A 73 -9.79 12.39 0.28
CA GLN A 73 -9.63 11.67 -0.98
C GLN A 73 -10.58 10.46 -1.10
N ILE A 74 -10.53 9.49 -0.18
CA ILE A 74 -11.19 8.21 -0.39
C ILE A 74 -12.72 8.30 -0.23
N ALA A 75 -13.22 8.91 0.84
CA ALA A 75 -14.67 9.01 1.02
C ALA A 75 -15.37 9.89 -0.05
N PRO A 76 -14.78 11.03 -0.51
CA PRO A 76 -15.28 11.73 -1.69
C PRO A 76 -15.23 10.89 -2.97
N ALA A 77 -14.14 10.12 -3.20
CA ALA A 77 -14.00 9.26 -4.38
C ALA A 77 -15.06 8.13 -4.40
N LEU A 78 -15.39 7.54 -3.25
CA LEU A 78 -16.47 6.53 -3.13
C LEU A 78 -17.86 7.07 -3.48
N GLN A 79 -18.06 8.39 -3.58
CA GLN A 79 -19.31 8.98 -4.08
C GLN A 79 -19.36 9.01 -5.62
N LEU A 80 -18.22 8.75 -6.29
CA LEU A 80 -18.07 8.75 -7.74
C LEU A 80 -17.99 7.35 -8.33
N THR A 81 -17.90 6.31 -7.49
CA THR A 81 -17.76 4.92 -7.91
C THR A 81 -19.10 4.33 -8.36
N GLU A 82 -19.03 3.43 -9.36
CA GLU A 82 -20.17 2.70 -9.91
C GLU A 82 -20.32 1.29 -9.30
N HIS A 83 -19.17 0.63 -9.05
CA HIS A 83 -19.11 -0.79 -8.67
C HIS A 83 -18.89 -1.02 -7.16
N CYS A 84 -18.70 0.04 -6.39
CA CYS A 84 -18.63 -0.03 -4.93
C CYS A 84 -19.23 1.22 -4.27
N LYS A 85 -19.56 1.15 -2.98
CA LYS A 85 -20.15 2.27 -2.23
C LYS A 85 -19.72 2.26 -0.78
N LEU A 86 -19.53 3.45 -0.19
CA LEU A 86 -19.28 3.60 1.24
C LEU A 86 -20.52 3.14 2.03
N ARG A 87 -20.34 2.11 2.86
CA ARG A 87 -21.39 1.50 3.69
C ARG A 87 -21.06 1.41 5.16
N GLY A 88 -19.77 1.49 5.53
CA GLY A 88 -19.35 1.34 6.91
C GLY A 88 -18.16 2.22 7.30
N LEU A 89 -18.02 2.42 8.61
CA LEU A 89 -16.96 3.23 9.21
C LEU A 89 -16.33 2.48 10.38
N ILE A 90 -14.99 2.44 10.42
CA ILE A 90 -14.21 1.82 11.50
C ILE A 90 -13.16 2.82 11.97
N THR A 91 -13.13 3.15 13.26
CA THR A 91 -12.22 4.19 13.76
C THR A 91 -11.78 3.96 15.21
N GLY A 92 -10.56 4.40 15.54
CA GLY A 92 -10.10 4.54 16.92
C GLY A 92 -10.52 5.87 17.58
N SER A 93 -11.26 6.73 16.85
CA SER A 93 -11.74 8.05 17.31
C SER A 93 -13.27 8.11 17.16
N PRO A 94 -14.04 7.46 18.06
CA PRO A 94 -15.50 7.34 17.91
C PRO A 94 -16.24 8.67 17.92
N GLU A 95 -15.64 9.72 18.45
CA GLU A 95 -16.19 11.09 18.40
C GLU A 95 -16.37 11.64 16.97
N LYS A 96 -15.70 11.06 15.97
CA LYS A 96 -15.84 11.42 14.55
C LYS A 96 -17.08 10.80 13.89
N LEU A 97 -17.58 9.67 14.42
CA LEU A 97 -18.64 8.90 13.80
C LEU A 97 -19.91 9.72 13.49
N PRO A 98 -20.44 10.56 14.43
CA PRO A 98 -21.69 11.29 14.17
C PRO A 98 -21.62 12.25 12.98
N GLU A 99 -20.45 12.87 12.73
CA GLU A 99 -20.25 13.75 11.58
C GLU A 99 -20.21 12.95 10.27
N TRP A 100 -19.44 11.85 10.24
CA TRP A 100 -19.31 10.99 9.07
C TRP A 100 -20.62 10.30 8.70
N GLN A 101 -21.37 9.80 9.68
CA GLN A 101 -22.69 9.19 9.49
C GLN A 101 -23.65 10.16 8.81
N ARG A 102 -23.76 11.39 9.31
CA ARG A 102 -24.63 12.41 8.69
C ARG A 102 -24.16 12.80 7.29
N LYS A 103 -22.85 12.87 7.05
CA LYS A 103 -22.31 13.29 5.76
C LYS A 103 -22.50 12.25 4.67
N TYR A 104 -22.40 10.97 5.00
CA TYR A 104 -22.39 9.87 4.04
C TYR A 104 -23.57 8.91 4.20
N ASP A 105 -24.56 9.25 5.03
CA ASP A 105 -25.77 8.45 5.29
C ASP A 105 -25.45 7.02 5.74
N ILE A 106 -24.55 6.88 6.73
CA ILE A 106 -24.13 5.58 7.28
C ILE A 106 -24.98 5.23 8.49
N PRO A 107 -25.67 4.07 8.50
CA PRO A 107 -26.50 3.65 9.63
C PRO A 107 -25.66 3.29 10.85
N ASP A 108 -26.24 3.39 12.05
CA ASP A 108 -25.57 3.08 13.33
C ASP A 108 -25.00 1.66 13.36
N GLY A 109 -25.71 0.68 12.78
CA GLY A 109 -25.28 -0.71 12.71
C GLY A 109 -24.03 -0.96 11.85
N ASN A 110 -23.60 0.03 11.06
CA ASN A 110 -22.42 -0.06 10.17
C ASN A 110 -21.24 0.76 10.69
N THR A 111 -21.23 1.09 11.98
CA THR A 111 -20.13 1.83 12.62
C THR A 111 -19.45 0.99 13.69
N TYR A 112 -18.12 0.99 13.67
CA TYR A 112 -17.28 0.17 14.54
C TYR A 112 -16.13 0.98 15.11
N THR A 113 -15.65 0.56 16.27
CA THR A 113 -14.32 0.93 16.77
C THR A 113 -13.32 -0.17 16.41
N TYR A 114 -12.03 0.08 16.60
CA TYR A 114 -11.01 -0.97 16.42
C TYR A 114 -11.24 -2.19 17.32
N ASP A 115 -11.83 -1.97 18.52
CA ASP A 115 -12.12 -3.05 19.48
C ASP A 115 -13.40 -3.84 19.17
N THR A 116 -14.33 -3.25 18.39
CA THR A 116 -15.61 -3.87 18.04
C THR A 116 -15.65 -4.35 16.59
N MET A 117 -14.53 -4.21 15.86
CA MET A 117 -14.45 -4.52 14.44
C MET A 117 -14.76 -6.00 14.11
N ASP A 118 -14.53 -6.93 15.02
CA ASP A 118 -14.82 -8.35 14.81
C ASP A 118 -16.32 -8.59 14.53
N GLY A 119 -17.21 -7.73 15.05
CA GLY A 119 -18.65 -7.78 14.77
C GLY A 119 -19.03 -7.50 13.31
N ILE A 120 -18.09 -7.03 12.47
CA ILE A 120 -18.34 -6.79 11.05
C ILE A 120 -18.49 -8.09 10.25
N ALA A 121 -18.06 -9.23 10.79
CA ALA A 121 -18.15 -10.53 10.13
C ALA A 121 -19.58 -10.86 9.70
N ASP A 122 -20.56 -10.57 10.57
CA ASP A 122 -21.98 -10.86 10.33
C ASP A 122 -22.71 -9.74 9.56
N ASN A 123 -22.04 -8.66 9.20
CA ASN A 123 -22.66 -7.54 8.49
C ASN A 123 -22.65 -7.76 6.98
N ALA A 124 -23.81 -8.09 6.41
CA ALA A 124 -23.97 -8.34 4.98
C ALA A 124 -23.92 -7.07 4.10
N ASP A 125 -24.00 -5.87 4.68
CA ASP A 125 -23.86 -4.61 3.92
C ASP A 125 -22.42 -4.29 3.56
N ILE A 126 -21.45 -5.02 4.12
CA ILE A 126 -20.01 -4.75 3.98
C ILE A 126 -19.31 -5.96 3.38
N ASP A 127 -18.71 -5.77 2.21
CA ASP A 127 -17.95 -6.76 1.47
C ASP A 127 -16.45 -6.54 1.59
N VAL A 128 -16.03 -5.28 1.69
CA VAL A 128 -14.62 -4.84 1.66
C VAL A 128 -14.32 -3.93 2.84
N ILE A 129 -13.17 -4.13 3.47
CA ILE A 129 -12.59 -3.19 4.43
C ILE A 129 -11.40 -2.49 3.78
N TYR A 130 -11.48 -1.15 3.66
CA TYR A 130 -10.38 -0.33 3.15
C TYR A 130 -9.55 0.21 4.32
N VAL A 131 -8.36 -0.33 4.51
CA VAL A 131 -7.44 0.02 5.61
C VAL A 131 -6.64 1.27 5.24
N ILE A 132 -6.83 2.37 5.98
CA ILE A 132 -6.25 3.70 5.73
C ILE A 132 -5.67 4.25 7.05
N THR A 133 -4.79 3.52 7.66
CA THR A 133 -4.16 3.84 8.93
C THR A 133 -2.65 4.09 8.75
N PRO A 134 -1.87 4.44 9.78
CA PRO A 134 -0.42 4.47 9.66
C PRO A 134 0.16 3.11 9.27
N THR A 135 1.19 3.09 8.42
CA THR A 135 1.77 1.88 7.80
C THR A 135 2.04 0.75 8.81
N ALA A 136 2.59 1.09 9.97
CA ALA A 136 2.93 0.09 10.99
C ALA A 136 1.72 -0.69 11.56
N THR A 137 0.51 -0.23 11.30
CA THR A 137 -0.73 -0.89 11.79
C THR A 137 -1.47 -1.65 10.70
N HIS A 138 -1.02 -1.55 9.44
CA HIS A 138 -1.69 -2.19 8.31
C HIS A 138 -1.81 -3.69 8.49
N ARG A 139 -0.71 -4.37 8.84
CA ARG A 139 -0.68 -5.82 9.03
C ARG A 139 -1.77 -6.29 10.01
N ASP A 140 -1.86 -5.66 11.17
CA ASP A 140 -2.80 -6.07 12.22
C ASP A 140 -4.26 -5.92 11.74
N PHE A 141 -4.60 -4.79 11.13
CA PHE A 141 -5.95 -4.54 10.63
C PHE A 141 -6.32 -5.38 9.41
N VAL A 142 -5.37 -5.63 8.50
CA VAL A 142 -5.62 -6.50 7.35
C VAL A 142 -5.87 -7.94 7.80
N VAL A 143 -5.07 -8.45 8.73
CA VAL A 143 -5.28 -9.80 9.30
C VAL A 143 -6.64 -9.89 10.01
N GLN A 144 -7.01 -8.87 10.79
CA GLN A 144 -8.31 -8.82 11.46
C GLN A 144 -9.48 -8.77 10.46
N ALA A 145 -9.37 -7.94 9.40
CA ALA A 145 -10.37 -7.86 8.35
C ALA A 145 -10.54 -9.18 7.59
N ALA A 146 -9.41 -9.83 7.24
CA ALA A 146 -9.41 -11.14 6.60
C ALA A 146 -10.06 -12.21 7.47
N ASN A 147 -9.76 -12.23 8.78
CA ASN A 147 -10.37 -13.16 9.74
C ASN A 147 -11.88 -12.92 9.92
N ALA A 148 -12.35 -11.70 9.69
CA ALA A 148 -13.79 -11.39 9.63
C ALA A 148 -14.44 -11.78 8.28
N GLY A 149 -13.71 -12.43 7.38
CA GLY A 149 -14.22 -12.90 6.09
C GLY A 149 -14.48 -11.78 5.07
N LYS A 150 -13.87 -10.59 5.24
CA LYS A 150 -14.04 -9.46 4.34
C LYS A 150 -12.86 -9.34 3.39
N HIS A 151 -13.12 -9.00 2.12
CA HIS A 151 -12.06 -8.58 1.20
C HIS A 151 -11.35 -7.34 1.74
N VAL A 152 -10.09 -7.15 1.39
CA VAL A 152 -9.30 -6.06 1.96
C VAL A 152 -8.67 -5.23 0.85
N TRP A 153 -8.85 -3.92 0.93
CA TRP A 153 -8.01 -2.95 0.28
C TRP A 153 -7.12 -2.30 1.33
N CYS A 154 -5.84 -2.22 1.08
CA CYS A 154 -4.87 -1.66 2.03
C CYS A 154 -4.09 -0.52 1.37
N GLU A 155 -4.02 0.64 2.03
CA GLU A 155 -3.20 1.74 1.54
C GLU A 155 -1.72 1.36 1.43
N LYS A 156 -1.05 2.06 0.51
CA LYS A 156 0.41 2.02 0.39
C LYS A 156 1.06 2.87 1.51
N PRO A 157 2.27 2.54 1.94
CA PRO A 157 3.02 1.29 1.73
C PRO A 157 2.33 0.11 2.41
N MET A 158 2.43 -1.08 1.82
CA MET A 158 1.68 -2.25 2.30
C MET A 158 1.91 -2.57 3.79
N ALA A 159 3.17 -2.63 4.22
CA ALA A 159 3.56 -2.88 5.62
C ALA A 159 4.98 -2.36 5.89
N MET A 160 5.53 -2.65 7.08
CA MET A 160 6.87 -2.23 7.47
C MET A 160 7.97 -3.18 6.98
N THR A 161 7.64 -4.46 6.76
CA THR A 161 8.59 -5.48 6.31
C THR A 161 7.95 -6.46 5.32
N PRO A 162 8.76 -7.18 4.51
CA PRO A 162 8.25 -8.23 3.62
C PRO A 162 7.56 -9.38 4.36
N GLU A 163 8.00 -9.70 5.58
CA GLU A 163 7.40 -10.74 6.43
C GLU A 163 5.97 -10.32 6.85
N GLU A 164 5.78 -9.07 7.26
CA GLU A 164 4.44 -8.53 7.56
C GLU A 164 3.55 -8.56 6.32
N CYS A 165 4.08 -8.23 5.14
CA CYS A 165 3.34 -8.36 3.88
C CYS A 165 2.91 -9.82 3.62
N GLN A 166 3.79 -10.78 3.88
CA GLN A 166 3.47 -12.20 3.72
C GLN A 166 2.37 -12.64 4.69
N GLU A 167 2.44 -12.23 5.96
CA GLU A 167 1.38 -12.51 6.95
C GLU A 167 0.01 -12.01 6.48
N MET A 168 -0.04 -10.81 5.85
CA MET A 168 -1.27 -10.24 5.29
C MET A 168 -1.79 -11.08 4.11
N ILE A 169 -0.91 -11.45 3.18
CA ILE A 169 -1.24 -12.30 2.02
C ILE A 169 -1.79 -13.65 2.51
N ASP A 170 -1.09 -14.30 3.43
CA ASP A 170 -1.47 -15.60 3.97
C ASP A 170 -2.79 -15.56 4.73
N ALA A 171 -3.04 -14.48 5.49
CA ALA A 171 -4.30 -14.31 6.20
C ALA A 171 -5.48 -14.21 5.23
N CYS A 172 -5.34 -13.43 4.15
CA CYS A 172 -6.37 -13.32 3.13
C CYS A 172 -6.59 -14.66 2.41
N ALA A 173 -5.51 -15.36 2.03
CA ALA A 173 -5.60 -16.66 1.37
C ALA A 173 -6.27 -17.71 2.25
N ARG A 174 -5.91 -17.81 3.54
CA ARG A 174 -6.52 -18.77 4.48
C ARG A 174 -8.01 -18.56 4.69
N ASN A 175 -8.46 -17.33 4.58
CA ASN A 175 -9.88 -16.97 4.78
C ASN A 175 -10.67 -16.89 3.46
N GLY A 176 -10.05 -17.23 2.32
CA GLY A 176 -10.72 -17.16 1.01
C GLY A 176 -11.13 -15.75 0.62
N VAL A 177 -10.44 -14.73 1.12
CA VAL A 177 -10.66 -13.31 0.77
C VAL A 177 -9.47 -12.75 0.00
N ARG A 178 -9.64 -11.60 -0.61
CA ARG A 178 -8.69 -11.03 -1.55
C ARG A 178 -8.08 -9.73 -1.01
N LEU A 179 -6.81 -9.45 -1.35
CA LEU A 179 -6.04 -8.29 -0.90
C LEU A 179 -5.53 -7.49 -2.10
N ALA A 180 -5.98 -6.23 -2.21
CA ALA A 180 -5.42 -5.23 -3.13
C ALA A 180 -4.69 -4.12 -2.36
N ILE A 181 -3.67 -3.53 -2.99
CA ILE A 181 -2.89 -2.42 -2.43
C ILE A 181 -3.24 -1.12 -3.16
N GLY A 182 -3.42 -0.03 -2.40
CA GLY A 182 -3.83 1.30 -2.87
C GLY A 182 -2.81 2.01 -3.77
N TYR A 183 -2.31 1.36 -4.82
CA TYR A 183 -1.43 1.94 -5.81
C TYR A 183 -2.22 2.64 -6.92
N ARG A 184 -2.90 3.74 -6.56
CA ARG A 184 -3.77 4.52 -7.46
C ARG A 184 -3.14 4.85 -8.81
N MET A 185 -1.81 5.04 -8.86
CA MET A 185 -1.11 5.37 -10.10
C MET A 185 -1.17 4.25 -11.14
N MET A 186 -1.19 2.99 -10.71
CA MET A 186 -1.32 1.85 -11.63
C MET A 186 -2.71 1.75 -12.29
N HIS A 187 -3.68 2.47 -11.77
CA HIS A 187 -5.05 2.58 -12.31
C HIS A 187 -5.26 3.84 -13.16
N GLU A 188 -4.33 4.79 -13.10
CA GLU A 188 -4.40 6.05 -13.82
C GLU A 188 -4.13 5.81 -15.33
N PRO A 189 -4.98 6.32 -16.25
CA PRO A 189 -4.91 5.98 -17.68
C PRO A 189 -3.59 6.34 -18.37
N ASN A 190 -2.95 7.47 -18.01
CA ASN A 190 -1.64 7.84 -18.58
C ASN A 190 -0.54 6.90 -18.12
N THR A 191 -0.56 6.52 -16.84
CA THR A 191 0.35 5.50 -16.29
C THR A 191 0.15 4.16 -16.98
N ARG A 192 -1.10 3.73 -17.19
CA ARG A 192 -1.41 2.49 -17.93
C ARG A 192 -0.86 2.54 -19.36
N LYS A 193 -0.99 3.69 -20.03
CA LYS A 193 -0.45 3.85 -21.39
C LYS A 193 1.08 3.81 -21.40
N LEU A 194 1.74 4.42 -20.43
CA LEU A 194 3.19 4.29 -20.27
C LEU A 194 3.61 2.84 -20.05
N ILE A 195 2.91 2.11 -19.15
CA ILE A 195 3.14 0.68 -18.89
C ILE A 195 3.01 -0.15 -20.18
N GLU A 196 1.99 0.10 -21.00
CA GLU A 196 1.79 -0.57 -22.30
C GLU A 196 2.99 -0.32 -23.23
N LEU A 197 3.35 0.95 -23.45
CA LEU A 197 4.44 1.33 -24.34
C LEU A 197 5.81 0.80 -23.89
N THR A 198 6.10 0.83 -22.60
CA THR A 198 7.36 0.29 -22.06
C THR A 198 7.39 -1.24 -22.11
N LYS A 199 6.27 -1.92 -21.91
CA LYS A 199 6.14 -3.36 -22.07
C LYS A 199 6.39 -3.81 -23.51
N GLU A 200 5.87 -3.04 -24.47
CA GLU A 200 6.08 -3.29 -25.90
C GLU A 200 7.49 -2.94 -26.37
N ARG A 201 8.31 -2.25 -25.54
CA ARG A 201 9.63 -1.74 -25.92
C ARG A 201 9.56 -0.87 -27.18
N ALA A 202 8.58 0.04 -27.25
CA ALA A 202 8.28 0.85 -28.43
C ALA A 202 9.49 1.65 -28.97
N TYR A 203 10.50 1.95 -28.10
CA TYR A 203 11.75 2.64 -28.47
C TYR A 203 13.00 1.78 -28.23
N GLY A 204 12.89 0.45 -28.32
CA GLY A 204 14.03 -0.46 -28.11
C GLY A 204 14.26 -0.86 -26.67
N ALA A 205 15.47 -1.38 -26.37
CA ALA A 205 15.83 -1.78 -25.03
C ALA A 205 15.95 -0.56 -24.11
N LEU A 206 15.59 -0.73 -22.82
CA LEU A 206 15.76 0.34 -21.84
C LEU A 206 17.24 0.48 -21.47
N THR A 207 17.71 1.72 -21.33
CA THR A 207 19.11 2.05 -21.06
C THR A 207 19.31 2.71 -19.71
N GLY A 208 18.26 3.28 -19.12
CA GLY A 208 18.25 3.91 -17.81
C GLY A 208 16.88 4.35 -17.38
N ALA A 209 16.73 4.75 -16.14
CA ALA A 209 15.49 5.36 -15.63
C ALA A 209 15.76 6.22 -14.39
N HIS A 210 14.87 7.16 -14.12
CA HIS A 210 14.79 7.77 -12.81
C HIS A 210 13.34 8.02 -12.40
N ALA A 211 13.08 8.00 -11.07
CA ALA A 211 11.79 8.36 -10.50
C ALA A 211 11.99 9.18 -9.23
N TYR A 212 11.41 10.39 -9.23
CA TYR A 212 11.52 11.34 -8.14
C TYR A 212 10.13 11.68 -7.60
N ALA A 213 9.89 11.39 -6.33
CA ALA A 213 8.61 11.61 -5.67
C ALA A 213 8.78 12.33 -4.33
N GLY A 214 8.12 13.45 -4.14
CA GLY A 214 8.23 14.22 -2.91
C GLY A 214 7.26 15.39 -2.85
N TYR A 215 7.13 15.96 -1.67
CA TYR A 215 6.41 17.23 -1.48
C TYR A 215 7.26 18.21 -0.67
N GLY A 216 7.16 19.51 -0.99
CA GLY A 216 7.81 20.56 -0.24
C GLY A 216 7.01 20.90 1.00
N GLY A 217 7.59 20.67 2.18
CA GLY A 217 6.96 20.95 3.44
C GLY A 217 7.97 21.19 4.56
N SER A 218 7.46 21.39 5.76
CA SER A 218 8.30 21.36 6.97
C SER A 218 8.54 19.91 7.38
N PRO A 219 9.67 19.61 8.06
CA PRO A 219 9.86 18.32 8.66
C PRO A 219 8.66 17.90 9.50
N PRO A 220 8.21 16.62 9.43
CA PRO A 220 7.04 16.19 10.17
C PRO A 220 7.26 16.29 11.69
N ALA A 221 6.22 16.68 12.42
CA ALA A 221 6.25 16.77 13.87
C ALA A 221 6.49 15.39 14.51
N THR A 222 7.29 15.34 15.57
CA THR A 222 7.72 14.08 16.22
C THR A 222 6.60 13.36 16.97
N ASP A 223 5.53 14.05 17.33
CA ASP A 223 4.32 13.51 17.95
C ASP A 223 3.27 13.05 16.93
N TYR A 224 3.48 13.34 15.67
CA TYR A 224 2.66 12.86 14.56
C TYR A 224 3.29 11.60 13.91
N TRP A 225 2.48 10.61 13.54
CA TRP A 225 2.98 9.32 13.05
C TRP A 225 3.98 9.43 11.88
N ARG A 226 3.84 10.45 11.00
CA ARG A 226 4.79 10.68 9.91
C ARG A 226 6.17 11.12 10.39
N GLY A 227 6.30 11.64 11.60
CA GLY A 227 7.57 11.93 12.27
C GLY A 227 8.10 10.77 13.13
N GLN A 228 7.45 9.61 13.10
CA GLN A 228 7.80 8.45 13.91
C GLN A 228 8.26 7.30 13.01
N ARG A 229 9.52 6.91 13.14
CA ARG A 229 10.15 5.87 12.30
C ARG A 229 9.48 4.51 12.46
N ASP A 230 9.12 4.15 13.68
CA ASP A 230 8.44 2.90 14.04
C ASP A 230 6.97 2.83 13.62
N MET A 231 6.42 3.95 13.14
CA MET A 231 5.07 4.03 12.56
C MET A 231 5.07 4.06 11.02
N GLY A 232 6.25 3.97 10.39
CA GLY A 232 6.39 4.06 8.94
C GLY A 232 6.39 5.52 8.45
N GLY A 233 6.84 6.45 9.30
CA GLY A 233 7.08 7.84 8.91
C GLY A 233 8.36 8.01 8.12
N GLY A 234 8.54 9.19 7.54
CA GLY A 234 9.69 9.57 6.74
C GLY A 234 9.43 9.57 5.23
N ALA A 235 10.38 10.12 4.49
CA ALA A 235 10.25 10.32 3.06
C ALA A 235 10.15 8.99 2.30
N LEU A 236 10.95 8.01 2.67
CA LEU A 236 11.05 6.75 1.92
C LEU A 236 9.76 5.91 2.02
N TYR A 237 9.16 5.78 3.21
CA TYR A 237 7.87 5.09 3.33
C TYR A 237 6.72 5.93 2.76
N ASP A 238 6.60 7.22 3.10
CA ASP A 238 5.42 8.03 2.71
C ASP A 238 5.39 8.32 1.19
N MET A 239 6.52 8.76 0.62
CA MET A 239 6.64 9.20 -0.77
C MET A 239 7.52 8.29 -1.63
N GLY A 240 8.57 7.70 -1.05
CA GLY A 240 9.50 6.86 -1.80
C GLY A 240 8.87 5.60 -2.38
N VAL A 241 7.77 5.12 -1.80
CA VAL A 241 6.97 4.06 -2.38
C VAL A 241 6.46 4.41 -3.79
N TYR A 242 6.20 5.69 -4.10
CA TYR A 242 5.84 6.11 -5.46
C TYR A 242 7.02 6.02 -6.43
N SER A 243 8.23 6.42 -6.00
CA SER A 243 9.43 6.31 -6.85
C SER A 243 9.82 4.84 -7.07
N VAL A 244 9.75 3.98 -6.04
CA VAL A 244 10.01 2.53 -6.16
C VAL A 244 8.98 1.87 -7.09
N ASN A 245 7.70 2.13 -6.86
CA ASN A 245 6.62 1.59 -7.70
C ASN A 245 6.69 2.14 -9.12
N GLY A 246 7.03 3.44 -9.28
CA GLY A 246 7.25 4.10 -10.57
C GLY A 246 8.33 3.44 -11.40
N LEU A 247 9.49 3.18 -10.81
CA LEU A 247 10.57 2.44 -11.47
C LEU A 247 10.14 1.02 -11.85
N ARG A 248 9.38 0.32 -10.98
CA ARG A 248 8.87 -1.02 -11.29
C ARG A 248 7.93 -1.03 -12.49
N TYR A 249 6.83 -0.23 -12.44
CA TYR A 249 5.86 -0.25 -13.53
C TYR A 249 6.40 0.42 -14.80
N GLY A 250 7.34 1.34 -14.66
CA GLY A 250 7.95 2.01 -15.78
C GLY A 250 8.95 1.13 -16.53
N THR A 251 9.82 0.43 -15.82
CA THR A 251 10.82 -0.46 -16.46
C THR A 251 10.28 -1.84 -16.80
N GLN A 252 9.18 -2.27 -16.16
CA GLN A 252 8.65 -3.64 -16.24
C GLN A 252 9.64 -4.70 -15.71
N MET A 253 10.58 -4.28 -14.86
CA MET A 253 11.64 -5.13 -14.30
C MET A 253 11.68 -5.05 -12.78
N ALA A 254 12.19 -6.10 -12.13
CA ALA A 254 12.51 -6.10 -10.72
C ALA A 254 14.02 -5.83 -10.55
N PRO A 255 14.42 -4.86 -9.71
CA PRO A 255 15.84 -4.61 -9.43
C PRO A 255 16.43 -5.74 -8.59
N GLU A 256 17.72 -6.09 -8.84
CA GLU A 256 18.43 -7.14 -8.09
C GLU A 256 19.21 -6.62 -6.88
N ALA A 257 19.58 -5.33 -6.88
CA ALA A 257 20.35 -4.74 -5.82
C ALA A 257 20.13 -3.23 -5.68
N VAL A 258 20.34 -2.71 -4.47
CA VAL A 258 20.57 -1.30 -4.18
C VAL A 258 22.09 -1.08 -4.19
N VAL A 259 22.60 -0.39 -5.21
CA VAL A 259 24.04 -0.12 -5.38
C VAL A 259 24.53 0.84 -4.29
N LYS A 260 23.75 1.86 -4.01
CA LYS A 260 24.00 2.83 -2.93
C LYS A 260 22.71 3.51 -2.52
N ALA A 261 22.64 3.94 -1.27
CA ALA A 261 21.61 4.84 -0.80
C ALA A 261 22.16 5.84 0.22
N THR A 262 21.54 7.01 0.30
CA THR A 262 21.85 8.05 1.31
C THR A 262 20.57 8.65 1.86
N GLN A 263 20.58 9.03 3.13
CA GLN A 263 19.45 9.65 3.80
C GLN A 263 19.88 10.91 4.55
N THR A 264 19.12 11.98 4.40
CA THR A 264 19.21 13.14 5.31
C THR A 264 18.13 13.01 6.38
N ARG A 265 18.47 13.33 7.63
CA ARG A 265 17.57 13.22 8.79
C ARG A 265 17.69 14.46 9.67
N GLN A 266 16.70 14.69 10.55
CA GLN A 266 16.85 15.63 11.65
C GLN A 266 17.85 15.10 12.69
N ASP A 267 18.41 15.99 13.51
CA ASP A 267 19.41 15.63 14.51
C ASP A 267 18.74 15.19 15.83
N HIS A 268 18.13 13.99 15.83
CA HIS A 268 17.65 13.31 17.03
C HIS A 268 17.56 11.79 16.82
N ALA A 269 17.59 11.01 17.92
CA ALA A 269 17.78 9.56 17.89
C ALA A 269 16.74 8.75 17.07
N ASN A 270 15.50 9.22 16.99
CA ASN A 270 14.41 8.54 16.24
C ASN A 270 14.00 9.31 14.98
N ALA A 271 14.89 10.16 14.45
CA ALA A 271 14.59 10.97 13.28
C ALA A 271 14.25 10.09 12.08
N VAL A 272 13.15 10.43 11.43
CA VAL A 272 12.80 9.91 10.12
C VAL A 272 13.72 10.52 9.05
N ASP A 273 13.82 9.87 7.89
CA ASP A 273 14.46 10.46 6.73
C ASP A 273 13.61 11.60 6.18
N LEU A 274 14.26 12.71 5.86
CA LEU A 274 13.64 13.88 5.21
C LEU A 274 13.79 13.79 3.69
N THR A 275 14.93 13.23 3.24
CA THR A 275 15.23 12.94 1.84
C THR A 275 16.02 11.65 1.78
N THR A 276 15.67 10.79 0.85
CA THR A 276 16.40 9.56 0.52
C THR A 276 16.71 9.57 -0.97
N GLU A 277 17.98 9.31 -1.32
CA GLU A 277 18.45 9.12 -2.69
C GLU A 277 19.04 7.71 -2.79
N TYR A 278 18.77 7.01 -3.91
CA TYR A 278 19.25 5.64 -4.10
C TYR A 278 19.45 5.31 -5.58
N THR A 279 20.31 4.32 -5.83
CA THR A 279 20.55 3.75 -7.16
C THR A 279 20.25 2.25 -7.11
N LEU A 280 19.37 1.79 -7.99
CA LEU A 280 19.04 0.38 -8.20
C LEU A 280 19.84 -0.18 -9.37
N ARG A 281 20.19 -1.47 -9.32
CA ARG A 281 20.70 -2.23 -10.46
C ARG A 281 19.71 -3.34 -10.81
N TYR A 282 19.56 -3.55 -12.12
CA TYR A 282 18.70 -4.57 -12.72
C TYR A 282 19.55 -5.74 -13.27
N PRO A 283 18.94 -6.95 -13.49
CA PRO A 283 19.67 -8.14 -13.93
C PRO A 283 20.42 -8.00 -15.26
N ASP A 284 20.00 -7.08 -16.14
CA ASP A 284 20.65 -6.77 -17.42
C ASP A 284 21.81 -5.77 -17.28
N GLY A 285 22.09 -5.32 -16.04
CA GLY A 285 23.12 -4.33 -15.72
C GLY A 285 22.66 -2.87 -15.84
N MET A 286 21.45 -2.61 -16.31
CA MET A 286 20.85 -1.26 -16.30
C MET A 286 20.77 -0.72 -14.86
N THR A 287 20.95 0.58 -14.70
CA THR A 287 20.76 1.25 -13.41
C THR A 287 19.62 2.25 -13.47
N ALA A 288 18.95 2.46 -12.34
CA ALA A 288 17.95 3.49 -12.19
C ALA A 288 18.16 4.29 -10.90
N GLU A 289 17.83 5.57 -10.94
CA GLU A 289 17.93 6.47 -9.81
C GLU A 289 16.56 6.73 -9.20
N GLY A 290 16.48 6.67 -7.88
CA GLY A 290 15.30 7.08 -7.14
C GLY A 290 15.60 8.19 -6.15
N LYS A 291 14.66 9.13 -6.01
CA LYS A 291 14.78 10.23 -5.05
C LYS A 291 13.42 10.52 -4.42
N THR A 292 13.42 10.72 -3.12
CA THR A 292 12.21 11.03 -2.39
C THR A 292 12.46 12.06 -1.29
N SER A 293 11.46 12.91 -1.02
CA SER A 293 11.57 13.94 0.01
C SER A 293 10.20 14.32 0.59
N VAL A 294 10.19 14.70 1.87
CA VAL A 294 9.06 15.37 2.54
C VAL A 294 9.31 16.86 2.78
N VAL A 295 10.42 17.39 2.26
CA VAL A 295 10.80 18.79 2.38
C VAL A 295 11.13 19.47 1.05
N THR A 296 11.12 18.69 -0.05
CA THR A 296 11.38 19.17 -1.41
C THR A 296 10.37 18.54 -2.38
N ASN A 297 9.82 19.34 -3.29
CA ASN A 297 8.94 18.82 -4.34
C ASN A 297 9.71 18.07 -5.39
N TYR A 298 9.28 16.83 -5.68
CA TYR A 298 9.68 16.01 -6.80
C TYR A 298 8.46 15.30 -7.35
N ASN A 299 8.32 15.20 -8.67
CA ASN A 299 7.14 14.58 -9.28
C ASN A 299 7.38 14.13 -10.71
N GLU A 300 8.39 13.27 -10.93
CA GLU A 300 8.89 12.90 -12.25
C GLU A 300 9.21 11.41 -12.33
N LEU A 301 8.87 10.79 -13.44
CA LEU A 301 9.32 9.48 -13.88
C LEU A 301 9.81 9.60 -15.32
N HIS A 302 11.08 9.27 -15.56
CA HIS A 302 11.70 9.28 -16.88
C HIS A 302 12.37 7.93 -17.14
N ILE A 303 12.22 7.43 -18.37
CA ILE A 303 12.74 6.13 -18.78
C ILE A 303 13.42 6.29 -20.12
N GLU A 304 14.72 6.05 -20.16
CA GLU A 304 15.55 6.09 -21.37
C GLU A 304 15.50 4.74 -22.10
N ALA A 305 15.48 4.79 -23.41
CA ALA A 305 15.58 3.64 -24.30
C ALA A 305 16.56 3.94 -25.45
N GLU A 306 16.93 2.91 -26.23
CA GLU A 306 17.91 3.03 -27.34
C GLU A 306 17.48 4.06 -28.39
N ASP A 307 16.21 4.10 -28.75
CA ASP A 307 15.68 4.93 -29.84
C ASP A 307 14.74 6.05 -29.35
N GLY A 308 14.70 6.33 -28.04
CA GLY A 308 13.85 7.38 -27.48
C GLY A 308 13.67 7.29 -25.97
N TRP A 309 12.65 7.92 -25.46
CA TRP A 309 12.35 7.98 -24.03
C TRP A 309 10.84 8.07 -23.77
N TYR A 310 10.47 7.80 -22.52
CA TYR A 310 9.12 7.95 -21.98
C TYR A 310 9.20 8.81 -20.72
N GLU A 311 8.27 9.75 -20.52
CA GLU A 311 8.25 10.63 -19.36
C GLU A 311 6.86 10.82 -18.81
N MET A 312 6.76 10.94 -17.51
CA MET A 312 5.59 11.44 -16.78
C MET A 312 6.03 12.57 -15.86
N ASP A 313 5.58 13.79 -16.16
CA ASP A 313 5.80 14.99 -15.35
C ASP A 313 4.56 15.89 -15.43
N PRO A 314 3.78 16.01 -14.34
CA PRO A 314 3.91 15.34 -13.06
C PRO A 314 3.41 13.87 -13.09
N MET A 315 4.14 12.96 -12.39
CA MET A 315 3.82 11.52 -12.39
C MET A 315 2.77 11.12 -11.36
N GLN A 316 2.63 11.82 -10.21
CA GLN A 316 1.85 11.31 -9.08
C GLN A 316 0.94 12.36 -8.36
N PRO A 317 0.52 13.48 -8.97
CA PRO A 317 -0.46 14.37 -8.34
C PRO A 317 -1.81 13.65 -8.22
N TYR A 318 -2.70 14.15 -7.37
CA TYR A 318 -4.06 13.57 -7.29
C TYR A 318 -4.90 13.85 -8.53
N THR A 319 -4.58 14.90 -9.26
CA THR A 319 -5.18 15.26 -10.55
C THR A 319 -4.10 15.86 -11.45
N GLY A 320 -4.26 15.73 -12.77
CA GLY A 320 -3.35 16.35 -13.72
C GLY A 320 -2.08 15.55 -13.98
N VAL A 321 -2.09 14.22 -13.78
CA VAL A 321 -1.04 13.34 -14.31
C VAL A 321 -0.97 13.52 -15.80
N THR A 322 0.24 13.75 -16.32
CA THR A 322 0.48 13.88 -17.74
C THR A 322 1.86 13.34 -18.10
N GLY A 323 2.09 13.14 -19.38
CA GLY A 323 3.37 12.65 -19.87
C GLY A 323 3.45 12.70 -21.38
N GLU A 324 4.63 12.47 -21.89
CA GLU A 324 4.93 12.42 -23.31
C GLU A 324 6.02 11.40 -23.62
N THR A 325 6.29 11.22 -24.89
CA THR A 325 7.35 10.38 -25.41
C THR A 325 8.24 11.18 -26.35
N SER A 326 9.43 10.70 -26.67
CA SER A 326 10.42 11.40 -27.49
C SER A 326 9.93 11.79 -28.90
N ASP A 327 8.88 11.13 -29.41
CA ASP A 327 8.24 11.46 -30.69
C ASP A 327 7.12 12.52 -30.52
N GLY A 328 6.99 13.15 -29.36
CA GLY A 328 5.97 14.15 -29.07
C GLY A 328 4.56 13.61 -28.85
N LYS A 329 4.42 12.30 -28.64
CA LYS A 329 3.14 11.64 -28.42
C LYS A 329 2.69 11.82 -26.99
N LEU A 330 1.64 12.56 -26.77
CA LEU A 330 1.01 12.70 -25.47
C LEU A 330 0.39 11.38 -25.03
N LEU A 331 0.57 11.02 -23.76
CA LEU A 331 0.00 9.78 -23.21
C LEU A 331 -1.52 9.86 -23.08
N GLY A 332 -2.08 11.04 -22.89
CA GLY A 332 -3.53 11.26 -22.87
C GLY A 332 -3.97 12.35 -21.88
N PRO A 333 -5.26 12.66 -21.83
CA PRO A 333 -5.78 13.66 -20.90
C PRO A 333 -5.76 13.14 -19.46
N ALA A 334 -5.50 14.03 -18.53
CA ALA A 334 -5.60 13.76 -17.10
C ALA A 334 -7.04 13.43 -16.67
N VAL A 335 -7.17 12.56 -15.69
CA VAL A 335 -8.48 12.20 -15.10
C VAL A 335 -8.76 12.99 -13.82
N ALA A 336 -10.03 13.18 -13.52
CA ALA A 336 -10.46 13.98 -12.38
C ALA A 336 -10.26 13.27 -11.03
N ASN A 337 -10.37 11.94 -10.99
CA ASN A 337 -10.27 11.17 -9.76
C ASN A 337 -9.71 9.76 -10.01
N GLN A 338 -8.48 9.56 -9.58
CA GLN A 338 -7.77 8.29 -9.74
C GLN A 338 -8.22 7.25 -8.72
N GLN A 339 -8.60 7.70 -7.52
CA GLN A 339 -9.03 6.81 -6.44
C GLN A 339 -10.37 6.13 -6.75
N SER A 340 -11.28 6.84 -7.44
CA SER A 340 -12.54 6.21 -7.86
C SER A 340 -12.29 5.12 -8.93
N ILE A 341 -11.39 5.37 -9.87
CA ILE A 341 -11.00 4.38 -10.88
C ILE A 341 -10.37 3.15 -10.21
N GLN A 342 -9.42 3.36 -9.29
CA GLN A 342 -8.82 2.27 -8.53
C GLN A 342 -9.88 1.42 -7.82
N MET A 343 -10.79 2.04 -7.08
CA MET A 343 -11.79 1.32 -6.30
C MET A 343 -12.81 0.58 -7.18
N ASP A 344 -13.18 1.14 -8.33
CA ASP A 344 -14.05 0.46 -9.30
C ASP A 344 -13.33 -0.72 -9.99
N ASP A 345 -12.06 -0.57 -10.38
CA ASP A 345 -11.26 -1.67 -10.92
C ASP A 345 -11.10 -2.82 -9.91
N ASP A 346 -10.79 -2.48 -8.64
CA ASP A 346 -10.63 -3.47 -7.57
C ASP A 346 -11.98 -4.15 -7.24
N ALA A 347 -13.08 -3.40 -7.26
CA ALA A 347 -14.41 -3.97 -7.09
C ALA A 347 -14.77 -4.94 -8.23
N LEU A 348 -14.55 -4.54 -9.48
CA LEU A 348 -14.75 -5.39 -10.64
C LEU A 348 -13.87 -6.65 -10.61
N ALA A 349 -12.63 -6.53 -10.13
CA ALA A 349 -11.75 -7.68 -9.97
C ALA A 349 -12.30 -8.69 -8.95
N ILE A 350 -12.89 -8.22 -7.85
CA ILE A 350 -13.59 -9.08 -6.87
C ILE A 350 -14.81 -9.73 -7.50
N MET A 351 -15.69 -8.93 -8.11
CA MET A 351 -16.97 -9.41 -8.68
C MET A 351 -16.77 -10.42 -9.80
N ASN A 352 -15.73 -10.25 -10.62
CA ASN A 352 -15.45 -11.11 -11.78
C ASN A 352 -14.44 -12.23 -11.49
N GLY A 353 -13.85 -12.28 -10.30
CA GLY A 353 -12.79 -13.24 -9.97
C GLY A 353 -11.51 -13.06 -10.77
N THR A 354 -11.26 -11.86 -11.32
CA THR A 354 -10.03 -11.55 -12.09
C THR A 354 -8.91 -11.04 -11.16
N GLU A 355 -7.67 -11.07 -11.62
CA GLU A 355 -6.55 -10.56 -10.81
C GLU A 355 -6.66 -9.06 -10.57
N PHE A 356 -6.17 -8.61 -9.40
CA PHE A 356 -6.00 -7.18 -9.14
C PHE A 356 -4.84 -6.61 -9.96
N ILE A 357 -4.95 -5.34 -10.32
CA ILE A 357 -3.85 -4.58 -10.93
C ILE A 357 -2.69 -4.44 -9.96
N ALA A 358 -3.00 -4.26 -8.68
CA ALA A 358 -2.03 -4.10 -7.60
C ALA A 358 -2.27 -5.12 -6.48
N PRO A 359 -1.94 -6.41 -6.67
CA PRO A 359 -2.11 -7.44 -5.64
C PRO A 359 -1.10 -7.27 -4.49
N GLY A 360 -1.36 -7.93 -3.35
CA GLY A 360 -0.46 -7.92 -2.19
C GLY A 360 0.97 -8.38 -2.50
N THR A 361 1.14 -9.31 -3.43
CA THR A 361 2.46 -9.79 -3.89
C THR A 361 3.31 -8.67 -4.50
N LEU A 362 2.69 -7.72 -5.20
CA LEU A 362 3.36 -6.54 -5.74
C LEU A 362 3.78 -5.61 -4.61
N GLY A 363 2.91 -5.36 -3.63
CA GLY A 363 3.24 -4.55 -2.45
C GLY A 363 4.42 -5.12 -1.66
N LYS A 364 4.48 -6.46 -1.48
CA LYS A 364 5.61 -7.14 -0.83
C LYS A 364 6.94 -6.88 -1.56
N LYS A 365 6.94 -6.93 -2.90
CA LYS A 365 8.14 -6.65 -3.70
C LYS A 365 8.64 -5.21 -3.50
N ASP A 366 7.73 -4.23 -3.44
CA ASP A 366 8.11 -2.83 -3.20
C ASP A 366 8.66 -2.63 -1.78
N ILE A 367 8.09 -3.29 -0.77
CA ILE A 367 8.61 -3.24 0.60
C ILE A 367 10.00 -3.89 0.69
N ALA A 368 10.28 -4.96 -0.05
CA ALA A 368 11.63 -5.55 -0.11
C ALA A 368 12.67 -4.54 -0.64
N VAL A 369 12.34 -3.80 -1.69
CA VAL A 369 13.20 -2.72 -2.22
C VAL A 369 13.39 -1.61 -1.18
N ILE A 370 12.31 -1.14 -0.53
CA ILE A 370 12.38 -0.12 0.52
C ILE A 370 13.30 -0.56 1.66
N ARG A 371 13.21 -1.83 2.11
CA ARG A 371 14.06 -2.37 3.17
C ARG A 371 15.53 -2.42 2.76
N ALA A 372 15.83 -2.85 1.53
CA ALA A 372 17.18 -2.86 0.99
C ALA A 372 17.78 -1.43 0.87
N ILE A 373 16.96 -0.43 0.50
CA ILE A 373 17.38 0.99 0.48
C ILE A 373 17.75 1.47 1.89
N ILE A 374 16.95 1.14 2.91
CA ILE A 374 17.24 1.51 4.30
C ILE A 374 18.56 0.86 4.75
N GLU A 375 18.73 -0.43 4.48
CA GLU A 375 19.95 -1.17 4.85
C GLU A 375 21.20 -0.60 4.14
N SER A 376 21.09 -0.29 2.85
CA SER A 376 22.19 0.34 2.09
C SER A 376 22.57 1.70 2.66
N ALA A 377 21.58 2.53 2.99
CA ALA A 377 21.83 3.85 3.60
C ALA A 377 22.44 3.77 4.99
N GLU A 378 22.11 2.75 5.79
CA GLU A 378 22.64 2.54 7.14
C GLU A 378 24.03 1.89 7.14
N SER A 379 24.28 0.96 6.21
CA SER A 379 25.53 0.22 6.13
C SER A 379 26.58 0.90 5.25
N GLY A 380 26.18 1.80 4.36
CA GLY A 380 27.02 2.41 3.33
C GLY A 380 27.50 1.41 2.26
N ARG A 381 26.85 0.26 2.10
CA ARG A 381 27.23 -0.83 1.19
C ARG A 381 26.13 -1.12 0.19
N GLU A 382 26.51 -1.79 -0.90
CA GLU A 382 25.55 -2.44 -1.80
C GLU A 382 24.78 -3.53 -1.05
N VAL A 383 23.47 -3.63 -1.31
CA VAL A 383 22.56 -4.61 -0.71
C VAL A 383 21.80 -5.33 -1.81
N ALA A 384 21.88 -6.65 -1.84
CA ALA A 384 21.06 -7.47 -2.73
C ALA A 384 19.59 -7.41 -2.32
N ILE A 385 18.68 -7.42 -3.30
CA ILE A 385 17.24 -7.45 -3.06
C ILE A 385 16.77 -8.89 -3.18
N GLU A 386 16.38 -9.47 -2.07
CA GLU A 386 15.82 -10.82 -2.05
C GLU A 386 14.38 -10.79 -2.60
N HIS A 387 14.21 -11.23 -3.83
CA HIS A 387 12.88 -11.54 -4.38
C HIS A 387 12.51 -12.95 -3.94
N GLN A 388 11.88 -13.08 -2.77
CA GLN A 388 11.26 -14.35 -2.40
C GLN A 388 10.21 -14.67 -3.47
N GLU A 389 10.49 -15.68 -4.28
CA GLU A 389 9.51 -16.25 -5.19
C GLU A 389 8.31 -16.72 -4.35
N GLY A 390 7.16 -16.12 -4.53
CA GLY A 390 5.91 -16.45 -3.88
C GLY A 390 5.08 -17.39 -4.72
#